data_cfa0ed05fc4b2b25d006b59195e63055
#
_entry.id   cfa0ed05fc4b2b25d006b59195e63055
#
_cell.length_a   1.000
_cell.length_b   1.000
_cell.length_c   1.000
_cell.angle_alpha   90.00
_cell.angle_beta   90.00
_cell.angle_gamma   90.00
#
_symmetry.space_group_name_H-M   'P 1'
#
loop_
_entity.id
_entity.type
_entity.pdbx_description
1 polymer ?
#
loop_
_entity_poly.entity_id
_entity_poly.type
_entity_poly.pdbx_seq_one_letter_code
_entity_poly.pdbx_strand_id
1 'polypeptide(L)'
;MTVIKTALISVSDKSGLIEFARGLASFGVALLSTGGTARLLGEHGIKVTEVSDHTGFPEMLDGRVKTLHPKIHGGILARRDVAAHVSAISAAGIKTIDLVVVNLYPFSQTVARPGCTLEEALENIDIGGPAMVRSAAKNHPHVAIVTDPADYAEILREMQEAGGAIGLPTRFKLAQKAFSHTAAYDGAISNYLTALDASGARAAFPARLNLNFELAQTLRYGENPHQHAAFYRDLAPAPGSLARYTQLQGKELSYNNIADSDAAWECVKTFNAPACVIVKHANPCGVAIAASALAAYRLAFATDPTSAFGGIIAFNRELDAATAEAVSGKFVEVLIAPTMSAGARAVLAKKENVRVLEVPLGLDGKTPSPLTPLPEGEGNFVNALRCDYKRVGGGLLVQTPDSGTVGAAQLRVVTQVKPTPAQQDDLLFAWRVAKYVKSNAIVFAGSGRTLGVGAGQMSRVDSARIAAMKAKSAGLALAGSVAASDAFFPFRDGLDVVADAGAVAVIQPGGSLRDEEVIAAADERGIAMVFTGVRHFRH
;
A
#
# COMPACT_ATOMS: atom_id res chain seq x y z
N MET A 1 16.96 27.05 -23.52
CA MET A 1 16.27 27.54 -22.32
C MET A 1 15.12 28.46 -22.75
N THR A 2 13.98 28.46 -22.03
CA THR A 2 12.85 29.35 -22.29
C THR A 2 12.73 30.31 -21.12
N VAL A 3 12.88 31.61 -21.39
CA VAL A 3 12.65 32.67 -20.40
C VAL A 3 11.15 32.76 -20.13
N ILE A 4 10.77 32.73 -18.86
CA ILE A 4 9.37 32.81 -18.44
C ILE A 4 8.96 34.27 -18.34
N LYS A 5 7.99 34.68 -19.17
CA LYS A 5 7.46 36.05 -19.19
C LYS A 5 6.02 36.10 -18.71
N THR A 6 5.25 35.05 -18.95
CA THR A 6 3.84 34.98 -18.55
C THR A 6 3.55 33.61 -17.91
N ALA A 7 2.97 33.62 -16.72
CA ALA A 7 2.53 32.43 -16.02
C ALA A 7 1.01 32.44 -15.79
N LEU A 8 0.35 31.32 -16.08
CA LEU A 8 -1.05 31.09 -15.76
C LEU A 8 -1.11 30.18 -14.52
N ILE A 9 -1.75 30.65 -13.46
CA ILE A 9 -1.84 29.96 -12.17
C ILE A 9 -3.30 29.71 -11.82
N SER A 10 -3.68 28.46 -11.72
CA SER A 10 -5.03 28.03 -11.33
C SER A 10 -4.93 26.76 -10.49
N VAL A 11 -4.92 26.89 -9.17
CA VAL A 11 -4.65 25.80 -8.24
C VAL A 11 -5.76 25.62 -7.22
N SER A 12 -6.09 24.36 -6.93
CA SER A 12 -6.97 23.95 -5.85
C SER A 12 -6.20 23.87 -4.53
N ASP A 13 -5.08 23.14 -4.50
CA ASP A 13 -4.13 23.15 -3.40
C ASP A 13 -3.23 24.41 -3.49
N LYS A 14 -3.29 25.23 -2.46
CA LYS A 14 -2.58 26.52 -2.38
C LYS A 14 -1.30 26.47 -1.53
N SER A 15 -0.84 25.28 -1.18
CA SER A 15 0.39 25.09 -0.39
C SER A 15 1.59 25.70 -1.12
N GLY A 16 2.35 26.57 -0.44
CA GLY A 16 3.54 27.23 -0.98
C GLY A 16 3.31 28.22 -2.12
N LEU A 17 2.04 28.47 -2.50
CA LEU A 17 1.70 29.28 -3.67
C LEU A 17 2.18 30.74 -3.55
N ILE A 18 2.05 31.34 -2.38
CA ILE A 18 2.38 32.77 -2.18
C ILE A 18 3.87 33.02 -2.40
N GLU A 19 4.73 32.19 -1.80
CA GLU A 19 6.18 32.26 -1.95
C GLU A 19 6.58 32.01 -3.41
N PHE A 20 5.95 31.04 -4.05
CA PHE A 20 6.19 30.73 -5.46
C PHE A 20 5.81 31.90 -6.36
N ALA A 21 4.61 32.47 -6.19
CA ALA A 21 4.15 33.59 -7.00
C ALA A 21 4.98 34.86 -6.78
N ARG A 22 5.43 35.14 -5.53
CA ARG A 22 6.40 36.21 -5.26
C ARG A 22 7.73 35.99 -5.96
N GLY A 23 8.23 34.75 -5.95
CA GLY A 23 9.43 34.38 -6.68
C GLY A 23 9.28 34.64 -8.19
N LEU A 24 8.19 34.22 -8.80
CA LEU A 24 7.91 34.51 -10.21
C LEU A 24 7.83 36.04 -10.49
N ALA A 25 7.12 36.77 -9.64
CA ALA A 25 6.98 38.23 -9.78
C ALA A 25 8.33 38.97 -9.67
N SER A 26 9.28 38.47 -8.86
CA SER A 26 10.63 39.05 -8.73
C SER A 26 11.45 38.94 -10.02
N PHE A 27 11.14 37.96 -10.88
CA PHE A 27 11.71 37.86 -12.24
C PHE A 27 10.94 38.69 -13.27
N GLY A 28 9.95 39.48 -12.89
CA GLY A 28 9.13 40.25 -13.80
C GLY A 28 8.09 39.45 -14.59
N VAL A 29 7.77 38.25 -14.13
CA VAL A 29 6.76 37.38 -14.78
C VAL A 29 5.38 37.99 -14.60
N ALA A 30 4.63 38.19 -15.69
CA ALA A 30 3.23 38.56 -15.65
C ALA A 30 2.37 37.37 -15.22
N LEU A 31 1.55 37.56 -14.16
CA LEU A 31 0.73 36.48 -13.60
C LEU A 31 -0.71 36.62 -14.09
N LEU A 32 -1.23 35.54 -14.65
CA LEU A 32 -2.65 35.34 -14.97
C LEU A 32 -3.23 34.36 -13.97
N SER A 33 -4.46 34.59 -13.50
CA SER A 33 -5.11 33.65 -12.58
C SER A 33 -6.64 33.73 -12.64
N THR A 34 -7.30 32.80 -11.95
CA THR A 34 -8.77 32.72 -11.91
C THR A 34 -9.30 32.69 -10.48
N GLY A 35 -10.46 33.28 -10.26
CA GLY A 35 -11.31 33.09 -9.09
C GLY A 35 -10.56 33.17 -7.75
N GLY A 36 -10.72 32.13 -6.90
CA GLY A 36 -10.13 32.12 -5.56
C GLY A 36 -8.59 32.17 -5.52
N THR A 37 -7.90 31.71 -6.57
CA THR A 37 -6.44 31.83 -6.67
C THR A 37 -6.02 33.28 -6.93
N ALA A 38 -6.67 33.98 -7.85
CA ALA A 38 -6.41 35.38 -8.13
C ALA A 38 -6.67 36.26 -6.90
N ARG A 39 -7.79 36.04 -6.20
CA ARG A 39 -8.14 36.72 -4.97
C ARG A 39 -7.06 36.56 -3.91
N LEU A 40 -6.63 35.34 -3.64
CA LEU A 40 -5.59 35.05 -2.65
C LEU A 40 -4.28 35.75 -2.98
N LEU A 41 -3.85 35.76 -4.25
CA LEU A 41 -2.63 36.44 -4.68
C LEU A 41 -2.75 37.96 -4.47
N GLY A 42 -3.91 38.54 -4.82
CA GLY A 42 -4.20 39.96 -4.62
C GLY A 42 -4.20 40.39 -3.14
N GLU A 43 -4.81 39.58 -2.26
CA GLU A 43 -4.80 39.82 -0.80
C GLU A 43 -3.39 39.84 -0.21
N HIS A 44 -2.43 39.16 -0.84
CA HIS A 44 -1.01 39.18 -0.45
C HIS A 44 -0.17 40.22 -1.21
N GLY A 45 -0.81 41.17 -1.90
CA GLY A 45 -0.14 42.26 -2.61
C GLY A 45 0.59 41.86 -3.89
N ILE A 46 0.29 40.66 -4.43
CA ILE A 46 0.89 40.19 -5.68
C ILE A 46 0.01 40.64 -6.85
N LYS A 47 0.61 41.38 -7.78
CA LYS A 47 -0.11 41.86 -8.98
C LYS A 47 -0.46 40.69 -9.87
N VAL A 48 -1.74 40.52 -10.14
CA VAL A 48 -2.28 39.44 -10.97
C VAL A 48 -3.33 40.03 -11.92
N THR A 49 -3.42 39.47 -13.13
CA THR A 49 -4.49 39.80 -14.10
C THR A 49 -5.50 38.66 -14.09
N GLU A 50 -6.78 38.94 -13.92
CA GLU A 50 -7.85 37.95 -14.03
C GLU A 50 -7.90 37.39 -15.46
N VAL A 51 -8.21 36.11 -15.59
CA VAL A 51 -8.36 35.46 -16.90
C VAL A 51 -9.51 36.09 -17.69
N SER A 52 -10.59 36.51 -17.05
CA SER A 52 -11.69 37.25 -17.68
C SER A 52 -11.22 38.56 -18.33
N ASP A 53 -10.36 39.33 -17.68
CA ASP A 53 -9.80 40.54 -18.23
C ASP A 53 -8.84 40.25 -19.39
N HIS A 54 -8.02 39.21 -19.25
CA HIS A 54 -7.09 38.78 -20.30
C HIS A 54 -7.82 38.28 -21.56
N THR A 55 -8.90 37.55 -21.40
CA THR A 55 -9.67 37.02 -22.52
C THR A 55 -10.65 38.03 -23.09
N GLY A 56 -11.13 38.95 -22.26
CA GLY A 56 -12.26 39.83 -22.54
C GLY A 56 -13.60 39.10 -22.50
N PHE A 57 -13.63 37.91 -21.87
CA PHE A 57 -14.80 37.05 -21.79
C PHE A 57 -15.12 36.73 -20.32
N PRO A 58 -16.36 36.97 -19.85
CA PRO A 58 -16.71 36.73 -18.46
C PRO A 58 -16.73 35.25 -18.11
N GLU A 59 -16.51 34.94 -16.83
CA GLU A 59 -16.78 33.62 -16.29
C GLU A 59 -18.27 33.30 -16.40
N MET A 60 -18.60 32.07 -16.84
CA MET A 60 -19.98 31.62 -17.09
C MET A 60 -20.29 30.29 -16.42
N LEU A 61 -21.59 29.99 -16.26
CA LEU A 61 -22.10 28.72 -15.77
C LEU A 61 -21.48 28.35 -14.40
N ASP A 62 -21.55 29.29 -13.45
CA ASP A 62 -21.01 29.15 -12.09
C ASP A 62 -19.53 28.71 -12.07
N GLY A 63 -18.77 29.20 -13.06
CA GLY A 63 -17.33 28.93 -13.16
C GLY A 63 -16.94 27.68 -13.95
N ARG A 64 -17.87 26.95 -14.51
CA ARG A 64 -17.56 25.79 -15.36
C ARG A 64 -16.84 26.19 -16.66
N VAL A 65 -17.03 27.42 -17.13
CA VAL A 65 -16.32 27.98 -18.29
C VAL A 65 -15.56 29.23 -17.87
N LYS A 66 -14.24 29.08 -17.71
CA LYS A 66 -13.28 30.17 -17.35
C LYS A 66 -12.08 30.18 -18.29
N THR A 67 -11.40 29.04 -18.40
CA THR A 67 -10.11 28.88 -19.08
C THR A 67 -10.22 28.20 -20.43
N LEU A 68 -11.38 27.65 -20.79
CA LEU A 68 -11.63 27.03 -22.09
C LEU A 68 -11.86 28.12 -23.15
N HIS A 69 -10.79 28.84 -23.47
CA HIS A 69 -10.85 29.99 -24.39
C HIS A 69 -9.67 29.98 -25.36
N PRO A 70 -9.85 30.35 -26.66
CA PRO A 70 -8.77 30.39 -27.64
C PRO A 70 -7.56 31.23 -27.24
N LYS A 71 -7.75 32.37 -26.53
CA LYS A 71 -6.63 33.18 -26.05
C LYS A 71 -5.77 32.45 -25.00
N ILE A 72 -6.35 31.56 -24.20
CA ILE A 72 -5.60 30.74 -23.24
C ILE A 72 -4.92 29.59 -23.95
N HIS A 73 -5.69 28.73 -24.64
CA HIS A 73 -5.12 27.55 -25.28
C HIS A 73 -4.22 27.87 -26.47
N GLY A 74 -4.53 28.94 -27.23
CA GLY A 74 -3.62 29.46 -28.27
C GLY A 74 -2.30 29.96 -27.71
N GLY A 75 -2.31 30.68 -26.56
CA GLY A 75 -1.12 31.12 -25.87
C GLY A 75 -0.22 29.98 -25.36
N ILE A 76 -0.86 28.85 -24.95
CA ILE A 76 -0.17 27.65 -24.48
C ILE A 76 0.34 26.79 -25.65
N LEU A 77 -0.53 26.50 -26.68
CA LEU A 77 -0.27 25.50 -27.71
C LEU A 77 0.56 26.01 -28.91
N ALA A 78 0.69 27.34 -29.06
CA ALA A 78 1.45 27.89 -30.18
C ALA A 78 2.91 27.44 -30.14
N ARG A 79 3.36 26.78 -31.20
CA ARG A 79 4.77 26.42 -31.43
C ARG A 79 5.53 27.68 -31.85
N ARG A 80 6.50 28.08 -31.05
CA ARG A 80 7.24 29.34 -31.21
C ARG A 80 8.37 29.25 -32.25
N ASP A 81 8.70 28.02 -32.66
CA ASP A 81 9.63 27.68 -33.73
C ASP A 81 8.94 27.61 -35.12
N VAL A 82 7.60 27.75 -35.19
CA VAL A 82 6.83 27.71 -36.43
C VAL A 82 6.29 29.11 -36.76
N ALA A 83 6.81 29.75 -37.77
CA ALA A 83 6.47 31.11 -38.18
C ALA A 83 4.97 31.31 -38.41
N ALA A 84 4.28 30.33 -39.02
CA ALA A 84 2.83 30.37 -39.24
C ALA A 84 2.04 30.43 -37.91
N HIS A 85 2.48 29.68 -36.86
CA HIS A 85 1.83 29.74 -35.55
C HIS A 85 2.03 31.11 -34.89
N VAL A 86 3.26 31.65 -34.96
CA VAL A 86 3.59 32.97 -34.40
C VAL A 86 2.75 34.06 -35.07
N SER A 87 2.65 34.03 -36.41
CA SER A 87 1.82 34.97 -37.16
C SER A 87 0.34 34.86 -36.82
N ALA A 88 -0.19 33.65 -36.70
CA ALA A 88 -1.59 33.40 -36.36
C ALA A 88 -1.98 33.95 -34.97
N ILE A 89 -1.17 33.65 -33.94
CA ILE A 89 -1.46 34.16 -32.58
C ILE A 89 -1.30 35.69 -32.50
N SER A 90 -0.30 36.25 -33.22
CA SER A 90 -0.12 37.71 -33.29
C SER A 90 -1.31 38.40 -33.95
N ALA A 91 -1.78 37.90 -35.10
CA ALA A 91 -2.97 38.41 -35.81
C ALA A 91 -4.23 38.33 -34.93
N ALA A 92 -4.36 37.32 -34.07
CA ALA A 92 -5.47 37.15 -33.15
C ALA A 92 -5.29 37.91 -31.82
N GLY A 93 -4.19 38.67 -31.64
CA GLY A 93 -3.89 39.38 -30.40
C GLY A 93 -3.67 38.46 -29.20
N ILE A 94 -3.20 37.21 -29.43
CA ILE A 94 -2.97 36.20 -28.39
C ILE A 94 -1.53 36.33 -27.87
N LYS A 95 -1.38 36.54 -26.58
CA LYS A 95 -0.07 36.52 -25.88
C LYS A 95 0.32 35.10 -25.54
N THR A 96 1.62 34.80 -25.64
CA THR A 96 2.16 33.48 -25.23
C THR A 96 2.10 33.32 -23.70
N ILE A 97 1.83 32.07 -23.26
CA ILE A 97 1.91 31.66 -21.87
C ILE A 97 3.10 30.71 -21.76
N ASP A 98 4.07 31.00 -20.91
CA ASP A 98 5.35 30.31 -20.84
C ASP A 98 5.40 29.28 -19.70
N LEU A 99 4.59 29.51 -18.67
CA LEU A 99 4.45 28.64 -17.50
C LEU A 99 2.96 28.47 -17.19
N VAL A 100 2.56 27.22 -16.97
CA VAL A 100 1.22 26.87 -16.48
C VAL A 100 1.37 26.17 -15.14
N VAL A 101 0.66 26.63 -14.12
CA VAL A 101 0.68 26.09 -12.76
C VAL A 101 -0.75 25.69 -12.41
N VAL A 102 -1.03 24.39 -12.45
CA VAL A 102 -2.40 23.87 -12.29
C VAL A 102 -2.34 22.55 -11.54
N ASN A 103 -2.96 22.51 -10.38
CA ASN A 103 -3.37 21.25 -9.76
C ASN A 103 -4.89 21.13 -9.81
N LEU A 104 -5.36 19.88 -9.92
CA LEU A 104 -6.76 19.60 -10.20
C LEU A 104 -7.62 19.61 -8.94
N TYR A 105 -8.93 19.64 -9.10
CA TYR A 105 -9.86 19.49 -7.98
C TYR A 105 -9.63 18.14 -7.28
N PRO A 106 -9.82 18.07 -5.95
CA PRO A 106 -9.47 16.87 -5.18
C PRO A 106 -10.54 15.77 -5.28
N PHE A 107 -10.85 15.31 -6.50
CA PHE A 107 -11.90 14.33 -6.77
C PHE A 107 -11.82 13.09 -5.86
N SER A 108 -10.64 12.47 -5.77
CA SER A 108 -10.44 11.26 -4.95
C SER A 108 -10.72 11.51 -3.46
N GLN A 109 -10.37 12.70 -2.95
CA GLN A 109 -10.65 13.07 -1.56
C GLN A 109 -12.14 13.36 -1.35
N THR A 110 -12.81 13.95 -2.35
CA THR A 110 -14.24 14.24 -2.31
C THR A 110 -15.06 12.97 -2.24
N VAL A 111 -14.81 12.02 -3.14
CA VAL A 111 -15.55 10.74 -3.19
C VAL A 111 -15.22 9.79 -2.05
N ALA A 112 -14.11 10.02 -1.33
CA ALA A 112 -13.74 9.27 -0.14
C ALA A 112 -14.45 9.75 1.12
N ARG A 113 -15.14 10.91 1.09
CA ARG A 113 -15.88 11.41 2.23
C ARG A 113 -17.15 10.59 2.45
N PRO A 114 -17.45 10.18 3.70
CA PRO A 114 -18.73 9.56 4.01
C PRO A 114 -19.92 10.41 3.57
N GLY A 115 -20.90 9.80 2.93
CA GLY A 115 -22.12 10.49 2.47
C GLY A 115 -21.94 11.35 1.22
N CYS A 116 -20.80 11.31 0.52
CA CYS A 116 -20.61 12.04 -0.73
C CYS A 116 -21.67 11.62 -1.76
N THR A 117 -22.45 12.59 -2.27
CA THR A 117 -23.47 12.35 -3.28
C THR A 117 -22.85 12.28 -4.69
N LEU A 118 -23.59 11.69 -5.64
CA LEU A 118 -23.16 11.69 -7.05
C LEU A 118 -23.03 13.12 -7.60
N GLU A 119 -23.95 14.02 -7.22
CA GLU A 119 -23.91 15.41 -7.63
C GLU A 119 -22.65 16.12 -7.15
N GLU A 120 -22.28 15.96 -5.86
CA GLU A 120 -21.03 16.48 -5.31
C GLU A 120 -19.80 15.90 -6.01
N ALA A 121 -19.82 14.61 -6.34
CA ALA A 121 -18.74 13.97 -7.10
C ALA A 121 -18.61 14.58 -8.50
N LEU A 122 -19.71 14.77 -9.23
CA LEU A 122 -19.72 15.34 -10.56
C LEU A 122 -19.24 16.80 -10.58
N GLU A 123 -19.66 17.61 -9.60
CA GLU A 123 -19.20 19.02 -9.49
C GLU A 123 -17.70 19.14 -9.15
N ASN A 124 -17.09 18.08 -8.63
CA ASN A 124 -15.66 18.03 -8.38
C ASN A 124 -14.84 17.41 -9.54
N ILE A 125 -15.45 17.19 -10.71
CA ILE A 125 -14.73 16.83 -11.93
C ILE A 125 -14.23 18.11 -12.61
N ASP A 126 -12.93 18.31 -12.61
CA ASP A 126 -12.27 19.44 -13.27
C ASP A 126 -12.17 19.18 -14.78
N ILE A 127 -12.67 20.13 -15.58
CA ILE A 127 -12.59 20.08 -17.05
C ILE A 127 -11.48 21.00 -17.58
N GLY A 128 -11.45 22.23 -17.07
CA GLY A 128 -10.52 23.26 -17.54
C GLY A 128 -9.07 22.98 -17.13
N GLY A 129 -8.87 22.49 -15.92
CA GLY A 129 -7.55 22.12 -15.39
C GLY A 129 -6.84 21.07 -16.25
N PRO A 130 -7.41 19.87 -16.46
CA PRO A 130 -6.83 18.86 -17.33
C PRO A 130 -6.59 19.34 -18.77
N ALA A 131 -7.46 20.17 -19.32
CA ALA A 131 -7.27 20.73 -20.65
C ALA A 131 -6.02 21.61 -20.73
N MET A 132 -5.79 22.48 -19.74
CA MET A 132 -4.59 23.33 -19.66
C MET A 132 -3.33 22.50 -19.41
N VAL A 133 -3.39 21.56 -18.46
CA VAL A 133 -2.26 20.65 -18.12
C VAL A 133 -1.80 19.90 -19.36
N ARG A 134 -2.72 19.25 -20.08
CA ARG A 134 -2.41 18.48 -21.28
C ARG A 134 -1.90 19.34 -22.43
N SER A 135 -2.46 20.56 -22.58
CA SER A 135 -2.00 21.52 -23.61
C SER A 135 -0.55 21.96 -23.35
N ALA A 136 -0.21 22.33 -22.12
CA ALA A 136 1.12 22.75 -21.74
C ALA A 136 2.13 21.59 -21.82
N ALA A 137 1.79 20.41 -21.33
CA ALA A 137 2.61 19.21 -21.41
C ALA A 137 2.92 18.82 -22.88
N LYS A 138 1.92 18.87 -23.77
CA LYS A 138 2.12 18.63 -25.20
C LYS A 138 3.10 19.61 -25.82
N ASN A 139 3.09 20.87 -25.36
CA ASN A 139 3.95 21.92 -25.89
C ASN A 139 5.18 22.19 -25.00
N HIS A 140 5.66 21.20 -24.25
CA HIS A 140 6.81 21.31 -23.34
C HIS A 140 8.11 21.85 -23.96
N PRO A 141 8.36 21.77 -25.28
CA PRO A 141 9.50 22.46 -25.86
C PRO A 141 9.46 23.99 -25.66
N HIS A 142 8.29 24.55 -25.42
CA HIS A 142 8.07 25.99 -25.30
C HIS A 142 7.42 26.43 -24.00
N VAL A 143 6.74 25.53 -23.27
CA VAL A 143 5.94 25.85 -22.06
C VAL A 143 6.35 24.90 -20.93
N ALA A 144 6.52 25.44 -19.74
CA ALA A 144 6.64 24.64 -18.53
C ALA A 144 5.24 24.39 -17.93
N ILE A 145 5.05 23.19 -17.34
CA ILE A 145 3.80 22.80 -16.63
C ILE A 145 4.13 22.31 -15.25
N VAL A 146 3.52 22.86 -14.23
CA VAL A 146 3.69 22.48 -12.82
C VAL A 146 2.36 22.02 -12.28
N THR A 147 2.29 20.77 -11.80
CA THR A 147 1.07 20.18 -11.25
C THR A 147 1.14 19.90 -9.75
N ASP A 148 2.33 20.09 -9.14
CA ASP A 148 2.59 19.72 -7.76
C ASP A 148 3.35 20.85 -7.04
N PRO A 149 2.88 21.33 -5.87
CA PRO A 149 3.58 22.32 -5.06
C PRO A 149 5.01 21.91 -4.67
N ALA A 150 5.30 20.61 -4.58
CA ALA A 150 6.65 20.12 -4.26
C ALA A 150 7.71 20.53 -5.30
N ASP A 151 7.31 20.87 -6.52
CA ASP A 151 8.23 21.27 -7.59
C ASP A 151 8.59 22.78 -7.52
N TYR A 152 7.87 23.59 -6.74
CA TYR A 152 8.01 25.05 -6.73
C TYR A 152 9.43 25.51 -6.40
N ALA A 153 10.04 24.93 -5.38
CA ALA A 153 11.38 25.32 -4.94
C ALA A 153 12.46 25.01 -5.98
N GLU A 154 12.37 23.84 -6.64
CA GLU A 154 13.31 23.42 -7.70
C GLU A 154 13.22 24.39 -8.89
N ILE A 155 12.01 24.76 -9.29
CA ILE A 155 11.76 25.67 -10.41
C ILE A 155 12.30 27.07 -10.14
N LEU A 156 12.02 27.64 -8.94
CA LEU A 156 12.55 28.97 -8.58
C LEU A 156 14.08 28.99 -8.54
N ARG A 157 14.69 27.91 -8.02
CA ARG A 157 16.14 27.76 -7.99
C ARG A 157 16.71 27.74 -9.41
N GLU A 158 16.14 26.93 -10.32
CA GLU A 158 16.59 26.89 -11.71
C GLU A 158 16.42 28.25 -12.42
N MET A 159 15.29 28.92 -12.21
CA MET A 159 15.07 30.27 -12.76
C MET A 159 16.09 31.26 -12.23
N GLN A 160 16.50 31.17 -10.96
CA GLN A 160 17.53 32.03 -10.38
C GLN A 160 18.90 31.78 -11.03
N GLU A 161 19.28 30.52 -11.23
CA GLU A 161 20.54 30.13 -11.87
C GLU A 161 20.58 30.47 -13.36
N ALA A 162 19.41 30.45 -14.03
CA ALA A 162 19.27 30.63 -15.47
C ALA A 162 18.68 31.99 -15.92
N GLY A 163 18.68 33.00 -15.03
CA GLY A 163 18.19 34.34 -15.36
C GLY A 163 16.71 34.39 -15.76
N GLY A 164 15.85 33.66 -15.04
CA GLY A 164 14.41 33.59 -15.29
C GLY A 164 13.97 32.55 -16.33
N ALA A 165 14.87 31.64 -16.73
CA ALA A 165 14.57 30.62 -17.71
C ALA A 165 14.45 29.22 -17.09
N ILE A 166 13.71 28.31 -17.76
CA ILE A 166 13.60 26.90 -17.42
C ILE A 166 14.15 26.07 -18.59
N GLY A 167 14.99 25.09 -18.30
CA GLY A 167 15.63 24.20 -19.28
C GLY A 167 14.66 23.19 -19.90
N LEU A 168 15.00 22.69 -21.09
CA LEU A 168 14.21 21.66 -21.77
C LEU A 168 14.14 20.34 -20.96
N PRO A 169 15.21 19.86 -20.31
CA PRO A 169 15.14 18.66 -19.50
C PRO A 169 14.10 18.77 -18.37
N THR A 170 14.08 19.90 -17.66
CA THR A 170 13.09 20.16 -16.59
C THR A 170 11.69 20.23 -17.15
N ARG A 171 11.46 20.98 -18.25
CA ARG A 171 10.14 21.03 -18.89
C ARG A 171 9.65 19.65 -19.35
N PHE A 172 10.55 18.80 -19.85
CA PHE A 172 10.20 17.43 -20.24
C PHE A 172 9.83 16.57 -19.02
N LYS A 173 10.63 16.62 -17.94
CA LYS A 173 10.30 15.95 -16.66
C LYS A 173 8.93 16.37 -16.12
N LEU A 174 8.65 17.66 -16.13
CA LEU A 174 7.36 18.20 -15.71
C LEU A 174 6.21 17.75 -16.62
N ALA A 175 6.43 17.67 -17.93
CA ALA A 175 5.41 17.19 -18.87
C ALA A 175 5.10 15.70 -18.67
N GLN A 176 6.10 14.87 -18.37
CA GLN A 176 5.88 13.46 -17.98
C GLN A 176 5.01 13.36 -16.72
N LYS A 177 5.36 14.14 -15.67
CA LYS A 177 4.58 14.21 -14.43
C LYS A 177 3.14 14.67 -14.68
N ALA A 178 2.95 15.66 -15.54
CA ALA A 178 1.65 16.21 -15.89
C ALA A 178 0.74 15.18 -16.58
N PHE A 179 1.25 14.39 -17.52
CA PHE A 179 0.47 13.32 -18.14
C PHE A 179 0.16 12.18 -17.18
N SER A 180 1.10 11.81 -16.30
CA SER A 180 0.84 10.84 -15.23
C SER A 180 -0.24 11.33 -14.27
N HIS A 181 -0.21 12.63 -13.91
CA HIS A 181 -1.21 13.26 -13.04
C HIS A 181 -2.62 13.22 -13.64
N THR A 182 -2.77 13.61 -14.94
CA THR A 182 -4.08 13.56 -15.61
C THR A 182 -4.57 12.12 -15.83
N ALA A 183 -3.67 11.17 -16.13
CA ALA A 183 -4.03 9.76 -16.26
C ALA A 183 -4.56 9.17 -14.94
N ALA A 184 -3.91 9.49 -13.81
CA ALA A 184 -4.35 9.06 -12.49
C ALA A 184 -5.70 9.69 -12.11
N TYR A 185 -5.89 10.97 -12.44
CA TYR A 185 -7.13 11.69 -12.23
C TYR A 185 -8.31 11.09 -13.00
N ASP A 186 -8.15 10.90 -14.32
CA ASP A 186 -9.17 10.28 -15.18
C ASP A 186 -9.44 8.82 -14.77
N GLY A 187 -8.41 8.09 -14.37
CA GLY A 187 -8.52 6.73 -13.85
C GLY A 187 -9.37 6.65 -12.58
N ALA A 188 -9.20 7.61 -11.66
CA ALA A 188 -10.01 7.68 -10.44
C ALA A 188 -11.49 7.98 -10.74
N ILE A 189 -11.75 8.92 -11.65
CA ILE A 189 -13.11 9.24 -12.11
C ILE A 189 -13.75 8.02 -12.79
N SER A 190 -13.02 7.36 -13.70
CA SER A 190 -13.49 6.17 -14.40
C SER A 190 -13.82 5.02 -13.44
N ASN A 191 -12.95 4.75 -12.45
CA ASN A 191 -13.20 3.74 -11.43
C ASN A 191 -14.48 4.06 -10.63
N TYR A 192 -14.67 5.32 -10.24
CA TYR A 192 -15.85 5.75 -9.50
C TYR A 192 -17.14 5.60 -10.33
N LEU A 193 -17.19 6.20 -11.53
CA LEU A 193 -18.40 6.23 -12.35
C LEU A 193 -18.77 4.84 -12.89
N THR A 194 -17.79 4.00 -13.25
CA THR A 194 -18.08 2.66 -13.77
C THR A 194 -18.40 1.63 -12.68
N ALA A 195 -18.31 2.01 -11.41
CA ALA A 195 -18.84 1.24 -10.30
C ALA A 195 -20.31 1.54 -9.99
N LEU A 196 -20.90 2.58 -10.59
CA LEU A 196 -22.30 2.94 -10.40
C LEU A 196 -23.18 2.26 -11.45
N ASP A 197 -24.35 1.81 -11.04
CA ASP A 197 -25.42 1.41 -11.94
C ASP A 197 -26.34 2.60 -12.31
N ALA A 198 -27.36 2.33 -13.13
CA ALA A 198 -28.30 3.37 -13.59
C ALA A 198 -29.13 4.01 -12.44
N SER A 199 -29.23 3.36 -11.29
CA SER A 199 -29.90 3.89 -10.09
C SER A 199 -28.98 4.70 -9.18
N GLY A 200 -27.66 4.73 -9.48
CA GLY A 200 -26.63 5.29 -8.63
C GLY A 200 -26.16 4.36 -7.53
N ALA A 201 -26.62 3.12 -7.49
CA ALA A 201 -26.15 2.12 -6.54
C ALA A 201 -24.73 1.63 -6.95
N ARG A 202 -23.88 1.42 -5.95
CA ARG A 202 -22.47 1.04 -6.18
C ARG A 202 -22.30 -0.48 -6.22
N ALA A 203 -21.68 -0.96 -7.29
CA ALA A 203 -21.13 -2.32 -7.36
C ALA A 203 -19.84 -2.44 -6.54
N ALA A 204 -19.53 -3.67 -6.10
CA ALA A 204 -18.28 -3.95 -5.39
C ALA A 204 -17.03 -3.67 -6.24
N PHE A 205 -17.11 -3.91 -7.55
CA PHE A 205 -16.01 -3.69 -8.50
C PHE A 205 -16.47 -2.82 -9.67
N PRO A 206 -15.62 -1.90 -10.16
CA PRO A 206 -15.95 -1.08 -11.33
C PRO A 206 -15.95 -1.93 -12.61
N ALA A 207 -16.78 -1.57 -13.60
CA ALA A 207 -16.78 -2.22 -14.92
C ALA A 207 -15.46 -1.98 -15.70
N ARG A 208 -14.73 -0.93 -15.37
CA ARG A 208 -13.37 -0.61 -15.88
C ARG A 208 -12.46 -0.36 -14.70
N LEU A 209 -11.40 -1.16 -14.58
CA LEU A 209 -10.41 -1.04 -13.49
C LEU A 209 -9.17 -0.32 -14.02
N ASN A 210 -8.87 0.83 -13.42
CA ASN A 210 -7.66 1.60 -13.66
C ASN A 210 -6.79 1.55 -12.40
N LEU A 211 -5.53 1.13 -12.54
CA LEU A 211 -4.55 1.06 -11.48
C LEU A 211 -3.38 1.98 -11.82
N ASN A 212 -2.96 2.79 -10.87
CA ASN A 212 -1.85 3.71 -11.02
C ASN A 212 -0.85 3.48 -9.89
N PHE A 213 0.39 3.21 -10.27
CA PHE A 213 1.51 2.99 -9.36
C PHE A 213 2.69 3.85 -9.76
N GLU A 214 3.51 4.24 -8.79
CA GLU A 214 4.76 4.96 -9.00
C GLU A 214 5.96 4.00 -8.88
N LEU A 215 6.92 4.11 -9.79
CA LEU A 215 8.17 3.36 -9.71
C LEU A 215 8.95 3.80 -8.47
N ALA A 216 9.06 2.91 -7.48
CA ALA A 216 9.85 3.16 -6.27
C ALA A 216 11.31 2.73 -6.46
N GLN A 217 11.54 1.58 -7.11
CA GLN A 217 12.88 1.04 -7.29
C GLN A 217 12.94 0.09 -8.50
N THR A 218 13.97 0.22 -9.34
CA THR A 218 14.35 -0.83 -10.29
C THR A 218 15.15 -1.88 -9.53
N LEU A 219 14.77 -3.14 -9.65
CA LEU A 219 15.38 -4.24 -8.93
C LEU A 219 16.47 -4.90 -9.79
N ARG A 220 17.47 -5.47 -9.13
CA ARG A 220 18.61 -6.10 -9.84
C ARG A 220 18.17 -7.24 -10.75
N TYR A 221 17.16 -8.02 -10.32
CA TYR A 221 16.49 -9.08 -11.07
C TYR A 221 15.16 -9.43 -10.37
N GLY A 222 14.33 -10.23 -11.00
CA GLY A 222 13.07 -10.70 -10.46
C GLY A 222 13.23 -11.84 -9.45
N GLU A 223 12.28 -12.76 -9.44
CA GLU A 223 12.36 -13.98 -8.62
C GLU A 223 13.58 -14.81 -9.00
N ASN A 224 13.91 -14.82 -10.29
CA ASN A 224 15.07 -15.49 -10.85
C ASN A 224 16.01 -14.52 -11.56
N PRO A 225 17.34 -14.82 -11.64
CA PRO A 225 18.35 -13.91 -12.14
C PRO A 225 18.17 -13.42 -13.58
N HIS A 226 17.45 -14.17 -14.42
CA HIS A 226 17.20 -13.84 -15.83
C HIS A 226 15.98 -12.93 -16.03
N GLN A 227 15.24 -12.61 -14.97
CA GLN A 227 14.04 -11.79 -15.03
C GLN A 227 14.35 -10.34 -14.67
N HIS A 228 13.84 -9.39 -15.45
CA HIS A 228 13.82 -7.98 -15.06
C HIS A 228 12.69 -7.71 -14.10
N ALA A 229 12.91 -6.85 -13.10
CA ALA A 229 11.90 -6.50 -12.12
C ALA A 229 12.02 -5.07 -11.63
N ALA A 230 10.93 -4.58 -11.09
CA ALA A 230 10.83 -3.29 -10.43
C ALA A 230 9.81 -3.37 -9.29
N PHE A 231 9.99 -2.53 -8.30
CA PHE A 231 9.01 -2.30 -7.24
C PHE A 231 8.26 -1.01 -7.56
N TYR A 232 6.96 -1.13 -7.69
CA TYR A 232 6.04 -0.01 -7.79
C TYR A 232 5.24 0.10 -6.51
N ARG A 233 4.97 1.30 -6.05
CA ARG A 233 4.14 1.57 -4.88
C ARG A 233 2.87 2.32 -5.26
N ASP A 234 1.86 2.24 -4.43
CA ASP A 234 0.67 3.07 -4.52
C ASP A 234 1.04 4.55 -4.50
N LEU A 235 0.27 5.41 -5.18
CA LEU A 235 0.46 6.87 -5.14
C LEU A 235 0.30 7.44 -3.72
N ALA A 236 -0.52 6.80 -2.89
CA ALA A 236 -0.71 7.11 -1.48
C ALA A 236 -0.70 5.82 -0.64
N PRO A 237 0.49 5.26 -0.33
CA PRO A 237 0.60 4.02 0.42
C PRO A 237 -0.05 4.14 1.80
N ALA A 238 -0.85 3.14 2.18
CA ALA A 238 -1.54 3.12 3.46
C ALA A 238 -0.55 3.23 4.64
N PRO A 239 -0.91 3.93 5.74
CA PRO A 239 -0.13 3.89 6.97
C PRO A 239 0.09 2.45 7.44
N GLY A 240 1.31 2.12 7.86
CA GLY A 240 1.66 0.76 8.29
C GLY A 240 1.86 -0.26 7.17
N SER A 241 1.77 0.12 5.88
CA SER A 241 2.13 -0.77 4.77
C SER A 241 3.65 -0.85 4.58
N LEU A 242 4.12 -1.99 4.07
CA LEU A 242 5.54 -2.15 3.76
C LEU A 242 6.04 -1.08 2.77
N ALA A 243 5.20 -0.62 1.84
CA ALA A 243 5.56 0.41 0.86
C ALA A 243 6.04 1.74 1.48
N ARG A 244 5.87 1.92 2.79
CA ARG A 244 6.37 3.08 3.58
C ARG A 244 7.67 2.82 4.32
N TYR A 245 8.40 1.76 3.99
CA TYR A 245 9.65 1.47 4.66
C TYR A 245 10.69 2.57 4.44
N THR A 246 11.54 2.75 5.46
CA THR A 246 12.82 3.43 5.36
C THR A 246 13.93 2.39 5.53
N GLN A 247 14.78 2.22 4.54
CA GLN A 247 15.94 1.34 4.65
C GLN A 247 17.10 2.09 5.34
N LEU A 248 17.51 1.61 6.51
CA LEU A 248 18.56 2.23 7.32
C LEU A 248 19.96 1.77 6.91
N GLN A 249 20.10 0.53 6.46
CA GLN A 249 21.38 -0.05 6.01
C GLN A 249 21.18 -1.26 5.11
N GLY A 250 22.28 -1.77 4.59
CA GLY A 250 22.35 -2.96 3.75
C GLY A 250 22.28 -2.64 2.27
N LYS A 251 22.46 -3.69 1.44
CA LYS A 251 22.28 -3.61 -0.02
C LYS A 251 20.83 -3.35 -0.37
N GLU A 252 20.59 -2.90 -1.59
CA GLU A 252 19.24 -2.78 -2.14
C GLU A 252 18.42 -4.07 -1.95
N LEU A 253 17.12 -3.88 -1.73
CA LEU A 253 16.19 -5.00 -1.63
C LEU A 253 16.07 -5.73 -2.96
N SER A 254 16.01 -7.06 -2.93
CA SER A 254 15.65 -7.87 -4.08
C SER A 254 14.12 -8.07 -4.15
N TYR A 255 13.63 -8.58 -5.28
CA TYR A 255 12.25 -8.98 -5.45
C TYR A 255 11.77 -9.91 -4.30
N ASN A 256 12.55 -10.96 -4.03
CA ASN A 256 12.23 -11.92 -2.96
C ASN A 256 12.30 -11.28 -1.57
N ASN A 257 13.25 -10.34 -1.33
CA ASN A 257 13.29 -9.63 -0.05
C ASN A 257 12.00 -8.82 0.18
N ILE A 258 11.48 -8.13 -0.83
CA ILE A 258 10.25 -7.35 -0.71
C ILE A 258 9.05 -8.27 -0.46
N ALA A 259 8.90 -9.35 -1.24
CA ALA A 259 7.79 -10.30 -1.11
C ALA A 259 7.78 -11.00 0.26
N ASP A 260 8.94 -11.48 0.72
CA ASP A 260 9.07 -12.14 2.03
C ASP A 260 8.90 -11.12 3.18
N SER A 261 9.37 -9.88 3.00
CA SER A 261 9.20 -8.79 3.97
C SER A 261 7.73 -8.43 4.18
N ASP A 262 6.96 -8.37 3.09
CA ASP A 262 5.52 -8.11 3.15
C ASP A 262 4.80 -9.22 3.92
N ALA A 263 5.10 -10.49 3.62
CA ALA A 263 4.53 -11.63 4.34
C ALA A 263 4.85 -11.61 5.84
N ALA A 264 6.10 -11.26 6.21
CA ALA A 264 6.51 -11.17 7.61
C ALA A 264 5.86 -9.99 8.33
N TRP A 265 5.81 -8.83 7.67
CA TRP A 265 5.27 -7.60 8.23
C TRP A 265 3.76 -7.69 8.44
N GLU A 266 3.03 -8.17 7.44
CA GLU A 266 1.56 -8.34 7.55
C GLU A 266 1.19 -9.34 8.66
N CYS A 267 1.95 -10.43 8.83
CA CYS A 267 1.72 -11.39 9.90
C CYS A 267 2.01 -10.78 11.28
N VAL A 268 3.16 -10.10 11.48
CA VAL A 268 3.55 -9.60 12.81
C VAL A 268 2.63 -8.49 13.31
N LYS A 269 2.03 -7.70 12.42
CA LYS A 269 1.06 -6.65 12.76
C LYS A 269 -0.24 -7.17 13.40
N THR A 270 -0.55 -8.44 13.22
CA THR A 270 -1.80 -9.02 13.77
C THR A 270 -1.77 -9.26 15.28
N PHE A 271 -0.60 -9.15 15.89
CA PHE A 271 -0.41 -9.41 17.32
C PHE A 271 -0.33 -8.12 18.13
N ASN A 272 -1.11 -8.07 19.24
CA ASN A 272 -1.09 -6.93 20.18
C ASN A 272 0.07 -7.01 21.18
N ALA A 273 0.47 -8.21 21.59
CA ALA A 273 1.65 -8.43 22.45
C ALA A 273 2.94 -8.28 21.62
N PRO A 274 4.11 -8.07 22.27
CA PRO A 274 5.39 -8.11 21.59
C PRO A 274 5.55 -9.44 20.84
N ALA A 275 5.76 -9.37 19.53
CA ALA A 275 5.79 -10.52 18.64
C ALA A 275 7.01 -10.50 17.72
N CYS A 276 7.44 -11.70 17.34
CA CYS A 276 8.43 -11.95 16.31
C CYS A 276 7.89 -12.94 15.28
N VAL A 277 8.03 -12.61 14.00
CA VAL A 277 7.71 -13.47 12.86
C VAL A 277 8.95 -13.68 12.03
N ILE A 278 9.28 -14.93 11.74
CA ILE A 278 10.37 -15.32 10.85
C ILE A 278 9.76 -15.95 9.61
N VAL A 279 10.09 -15.41 8.45
CA VAL A 279 9.58 -15.84 7.15
C VAL A 279 10.70 -16.37 6.27
N LYS A 280 10.40 -17.45 5.55
CA LYS A 280 11.22 -17.97 4.48
C LYS A 280 10.32 -18.37 3.31
N HIS A 281 10.61 -17.85 2.11
CA HIS A 281 9.81 -18.11 0.89
C HIS A 281 8.32 -17.83 1.10
N ALA A 282 8.03 -16.62 1.59
CA ALA A 282 6.69 -16.11 1.90
C ALA A 282 5.86 -16.95 2.91
N ASN A 283 6.50 -17.86 3.65
CA ASN A 283 5.84 -18.65 4.69
C ASN A 283 6.44 -18.35 6.07
N PRO A 284 5.64 -18.11 7.09
CA PRO A 284 6.09 -18.14 8.47
C PRO A 284 6.67 -19.51 8.83
N CYS A 285 7.94 -19.54 9.20
CA CYS A 285 8.61 -20.75 9.70
C CYS A 285 8.78 -20.73 11.23
N GLY A 286 8.61 -19.58 11.85
CA GLY A 286 8.60 -19.42 13.31
C GLY A 286 7.89 -18.13 13.71
N VAL A 287 6.92 -18.23 14.63
CA VAL A 287 6.15 -17.10 15.16
C VAL A 287 6.01 -17.26 16.67
N ALA A 288 6.21 -16.18 17.40
CA ALA A 288 5.94 -16.16 18.84
C ALA A 288 5.52 -14.79 19.35
N ILE A 289 4.75 -14.80 20.41
CA ILE A 289 4.46 -13.66 21.28
C ILE A 289 5.08 -13.90 22.65
N ALA A 290 5.61 -12.84 23.27
CA ALA A 290 6.23 -12.95 24.59
C ALA A 290 6.21 -11.60 25.33
N ALA A 291 6.79 -11.54 26.52
CA ALA A 291 6.89 -10.30 27.30
C ALA A 291 7.84 -9.25 26.67
N SER A 292 8.76 -9.65 25.79
CA SER A 292 9.69 -8.76 25.09
C SER A 292 10.00 -9.24 23.68
N ALA A 293 10.52 -8.35 22.84
CA ALA A 293 10.98 -8.67 21.49
C ALA A 293 12.05 -9.77 21.49
N LEU A 294 13.01 -9.69 22.41
CA LEU A 294 14.06 -10.71 22.57
C LEU A 294 13.50 -12.09 22.90
N ALA A 295 12.56 -12.16 23.84
CA ALA A 295 11.94 -13.43 24.22
C ALA A 295 11.12 -14.01 23.07
N ALA A 296 10.34 -13.15 22.37
CA ALA A 296 9.58 -13.55 21.18
C ALA A 296 10.51 -14.09 20.07
N TYR A 297 11.62 -13.40 19.80
CA TYR A 297 12.62 -13.86 18.83
C TYR A 297 13.17 -15.26 19.15
N ARG A 298 13.60 -15.47 20.41
CA ARG A 298 14.17 -16.75 20.82
C ARG A 298 13.18 -17.91 20.65
N LEU A 299 11.92 -17.68 21.00
CA LEU A 299 10.84 -18.67 20.84
C LEU A 299 10.51 -18.92 19.36
N ALA A 300 10.38 -17.86 18.55
CA ALA A 300 10.11 -17.98 17.12
C ALA A 300 11.24 -18.72 16.39
N PHE A 301 12.51 -18.35 16.68
CA PHE A 301 13.67 -18.98 16.08
C PHE A 301 13.77 -20.49 16.43
N ALA A 302 13.40 -20.88 17.65
CA ALA A 302 13.43 -22.26 18.09
C ALA A 302 12.43 -23.17 17.37
N THR A 303 11.40 -22.63 16.67
CA THR A 303 10.41 -23.41 15.92
C THR A 303 11.05 -24.18 14.75
N ASP A 304 11.88 -23.49 13.95
CA ASP A 304 12.56 -24.08 12.80
C ASP A 304 13.89 -23.34 12.54
N PRO A 305 14.93 -23.60 13.30
CA PRO A 305 16.22 -22.92 13.16
C PRO A 305 16.87 -23.11 11.78
N THR A 306 16.57 -24.23 11.14
CA THR A 306 17.08 -24.56 9.80
C THR A 306 16.48 -23.65 8.75
N SER A 307 15.15 -23.53 8.73
CA SER A 307 14.46 -22.64 7.76
C SER A 307 14.67 -21.15 8.07
N ALA A 308 14.90 -20.79 9.33
CA ALA A 308 15.16 -19.40 9.74
C ALA A 308 16.51 -18.86 9.21
N PHE A 309 17.43 -19.73 8.80
CA PHE A 309 18.71 -19.31 8.23
C PHE A 309 18.53 -18.53 6.93
N GLY A 310 19.01 -17.28 6.89
CA GLY A 310 18.82 -16.37 5.76
C GLY A 310 17.34 -16.01 5.52
N GLY A 311 16.53 -16.03 6.57
CA GLY A 311 15.12 -15.60 6.53
C GLY A 311 14.97 -14.09 6.76
N ILE A 312 13.71 -13.67 6.72
CA ILE A 312 13.25 -12.32 7.05
C ILE A 312 12.70 -12.34 8.48
N ILE A 313 13.08 -11.39 9.30
CA ILE A 313 12.62 -11.29 10.69
C ILE A 313 11.88 -9.98 10.89
N ALA A 314 10.64 -10.05 11.34
CA ALA A 314 9.81 -8.88 11.64
C ALA A 314 9.39 -8.83 13.12
N PHE A 315 9.38 -7.63 13.67
CA PHE A 315 8.93 -7.31 15.03
C PHE A 315 7.82 -6.25 14.97
N ASN A 316 6.87 -6.32 15.89
CA ASN A 316 5.83 -5.30 16.05
C ASN A 316 6.12 -4.28 17.18
N ARG A 317 7.33 -4.25 17.68
CA ARG A 317 7.82 -3.30 18.71
C ARG A 317 9.18 -2.76 18.32
N GLU A 318 9.60 -1.68 18.97
CA GLU A 318 10.97 -1.17 18.84
C GLU A 318 11.98 -2.29 19.07
N LEU A 319 13.00 -2.34 18.23
CA LEU A 319 14.13 -3.25 18.38
C LEU A 319 15.18 -2.63 19.30
N ASP A 320 15.46 -3.28 20.42
CA ASP A 320 16.51 -2.88 21.35
C ASP A 320 17.88 -3.52 21.03
N ALA A 321 18.93 -3.06 21.71
CA ALA A 321 20.29 -3.55 21.52
C ALA A 321 20.42 -5.06 21.79
N ALA A 322 19.78 -5.56 22.85
CA ALA A 322 19.88 -6.97 23.25
C ALA A 322 19.22 -7.89 22.20
N THR A 323 18.09 -7.46 21.64
CA THR A 323 17.43 -8.17 20.55
C THR A 323 18.28 -8.14 19.28
N ALA A 324 18.85 -6.98 18.94
CA ALA A 324 19.75 -6.83 17.80
C ALA A 324 20.99 -7.72 17.91
N GLU A 325 21.59 -7.84 19.08
CA GLU A 325 22.71 -8.75 19.35
C GLU A 325 22.33 -10.22 19.12
N ALA A 326 21.18 -10.64 19.65
CA ALA A 326 20.69 -12.01 19.49
C ALA A 326 20.43 -12.36 18.03
N VAL A 327 19.82 -11.45 17.27
CA VAL A 327 19.55 -11.60 15.83
C VAL A 327 20.86 -11.60 15.03
N SER A 328 21.81 -10.71 15.34
CA SER A 328 23.09 -10.56 14.63
C SER A 328 23.99 -11.80 14.72
N GLY A 329 23.75 -12.67 15.71
CA GLY A 329 24.43 -13.95 15.87
C GLY A 329 24.09 -14.97 14.79
N LYS A 330 23.14 -14.68 13.91
CA LYS A 330 22.67 -15.56 12.84
C LYS A 330 22.76 -14.86 11.48
N PHE A 331 22.71 -15.64 10.41
CA PHE A 331 22.58 -15.09 9.06
C PHE A 331 21.11 -14.71 8.81
N VAL A 332 20.86 -13.41 8.59
CA VAL A 332 19.54 -12.81 8.33
C VAL A 332 19.64 -11.94 7.09
N GLU A 333 18.68 -12.05 6.20
CA GLU A 333 18.62 -11.24 4.97
C GLU A 333 18.03 -9.85 5.23
N VAL A 334 16.86 -9.79 5.91
CA VAL A 334 16.16 -8.55 6.22
C VAL A 334 15.65 -8.57 7.65
N LEU A 335 15.76 -7.45 8.33
CA LEU A 335 15.26 -7.20 9.67
C LEU A 335 14.30 -6.01 9.63
N ILE A 336 13.08 -6.19 10.16
CA ILE A 336 12.01 -5.20 10.09
C ILE A 336 11.48 -4.92 11.49
N ALA A 337 11.34 -3.64 11.83
CA ALA A 337 10.65 -3.21 13.05
C ALA A 337 10.02 -1.82 12.84
N PRO A 338 9.08 -1.40 13.72
CA PRO A 338 8.52 -0.04 13.67
C PRO A 338 9.56 1.04 13.84
N THR A 339 10.51 0.81 14.75
CA THR A 339 11.65 1.69 15.07
C THR A 339 12.83 0.87 15.56
N MET A 340 14.04 1.45 15.48
CA MET A 340 15.28 0.87 15.97
C MET A 340 15.90 1.82 17.03
N SER A 341 16.16 1.32 18.22
CA SER A 341 16.90 2.09 19.24
C SER A 341 18.31 2.46 18.75
N ALA A 342 18.91 3.51 19.30
CA ALA A 342 20.29 3.88 18.97
C ALA A 342 21.28 2.73 19.25
N GLY A 343 21.07 1.97 20.33
CA GLY A 343 21.87 0.79 20.65
C GLY A 343 21.72 -0.33 19.62
N ALA A 344 20.49 -0.60 19.16
CA ALA A 344 20.25 -1.58 18.10
C ALA A 344 20.94 -1.19 16.79
N ARG A 345 20.85 0.07 16.39
CA ARG A 345 21.55 0.59 15.20
C ARG A 345 23.07 0.41 15.30
N ALA A 346 23.67 0.70 16.46
CA ALA A 346 25.10 0.51 16.69
C ALA A 346 25.54 -0.95 16.60
N VAL A 347 24.72 -1.89 17.07
CA VAL A 347 24.97 -3.33 16.94
C VAL A 347 24.88 -3.77 15.48
N LEU A 348 23.80 -3.37 14.78
CA LEU A 348 23.53 -3.77 13.41
C LEU A 348 24.53 -3.18 12.42
N ALA A 349 25.08 -1.99 12.68
CA ALA A 349 26.11 -1.36 11.84
C ALA A 349 27.33 -2.27 11.62
N LYS A 350 27.63 -3.18 12.54
CA LYS A 350 28.70 -4.18 12.38
C LYS A 350 28.37 -5.31 11.38
N LYS A 351 27.13 -5.35 10.88
CA LYS A 351 26.61 -6.37 9.97
C LYS A 351 26.12 -5.71 8.67
N GLU A 352 27.01 -5.07 7.95
CA GLU A 352 26.72 -4.21 6.78
C GLU A 352 25.82 -4.84 5.71
N ASN A 353 25.82 -6.17 5.58
CA ASN A 353 25.03 -6.88 4.57
C ASN A 353 23.57 -7.13 5.00
N VAL A 354 23.21 -6.99 6.27
CA VAL A 354 21.82 -7.13 6.73
C VAL A 354 21.04 -5.89 6.31
N ARG A 355 19.93 -6.11 5.64
CA ARG A 355 19.00 -5.03 5.28
C ARG A 355 18.14 -4.72 6.49
N VAL A 356 18.16 -3.49 6.94
CA VAL A 356 17.40 -3.04 8.12
C VAL A 356 16.33 -2.05 7.67
N LEU A 357 15.07 -2.41 7.92
CA LEU A 357 13.90 -1.63 7.53
C LEU A 357 13.16 -1.10 8.76
N GLU A 358 12.90 0.19 8.78
CA GLU A 358 11.90 0.80 9.66
C GLU A 358 10.59 0.96 8.89
N VAL A 359 9.49 0.43 9.43
CA VAL A 359 8.15 0.57 8.89
C VAL A 359 7.24 1.07 10.00
N PRO A 360 6.91 2.37 10.04
CA PRO A 360 6.05 2.90 11.08
C PRO A 360 4.70 2.18 11.13
N LEU A 361 4.29 1.72 12.29
CA LEU A 361 2.89 1.33 12.55
C LEU A 361 2.03 2.59 12.43
N GLY A 362 0.79 2.51 11.93
CA GLY A 362 -0.06 3.67 11.64
C GLY A 362 -0.16 4.73 12.74
N LEU A 363 -0.88 5.82 12.49
CA LEU A 363 -0.87 7.10 13.25
C LEU A 363 -1.12 6.99 14.77
N ASP A 364 -1.66 5.87 15.29
CA ASP A 364 -2.09 5.75 16.68
C ASP A 364 -1.16 4.92 17.56
N GLY A 365 0.01 4.47 17.03
CA GLY A 365 0.91 3.57 17.79
C GLY A 365 0.25 2.23 18.15
N LYS A 366 -1.04 2.06 17.85
CA LYS A 366 -1.75 0.79 17.86
C LYS A 366 -1.45 0.10 16.54
N THR A 367 -1.19 -1.18 16.59
CA THR A 367 -1.18 -2.01 15.39
C THR A 367 -2.42 -1.65 14.57
N PRO A 368 -2.28 -1.21 13.30
CA PRO A 368 -3.46 -1.17 12.46
C PRO A 368 -4.04 -2.57 12.53
N SER A 369 -5.25 -2.70 13.07
CA SER A 369 -6.01 -3.92 12.87
C SER A 369 -5.94 -4.20 11.37
N PRO A 370 -5.66 -5.43 10.92
CA PRO A 370 -5.68 -5.72 9.51
C PRO A 370 -7.02 -5.24 9.00
N LEU A 371 -7.00 -4.09 8.30
CA LEU A 371 -8.14 -3.41 7.70
C LEU A 371 -9.36 -3.41 8.63
N THR A 372 -9.53 -2.34 9.42
CA THR A 372 -10.80 -2.10 10.11
C THR A 372 -11.91 -2.31 9.09
N PRO A 373 -12.89 -3.20 9.31
CA PRO A 373 -14.04 -3.30 8.44
C PRO A 373 -14.62 -1.90 8.29
N LEU A 374 -14.94 -1.48 7.08
CA LEU A 374 -15.73 -0.27 6.87
C LEU A 374 -17.01 -0.43 7.69
N PRO A 375 -17.51 0.62 8.37
CA PRO A 375 -18.76 0.54 9.12
C PRO A 375 -19.84 -0.11 8.26
N GLU A 376 -20.54 -1.08 8.81
CA GLU A 376 -21.71 -1.69 8.16
C GLU A 376 -22.72 -0.57 7.89
N GLY A 377 -23.00 -0.27 6.62
CA GLY A 377 -23.99 0.73 6.21
C GLY A 377 -23.54 1.71 5.13
N GLU A 378 -22.26 1.91 4.91
CA GLU A 378 -21.77 2.71 3.77
C GLU A 378 -21.43 1.78 2.62
N GLY A 379 -22.18 1.89 1.54
CA GLY A 379 -22.16 1.01 0.37
C GLY A 379 -20.76 0.52 0.00
N ASN A 380 -20.62 -0.78 -0.15
CA ASN A 380 -19.41 -1.60 -0.35
C ASN A 380 -18.51 -1.16 -1.52
N PHE A 381 -18.07 0.12 -1.56
CA PHE A 381 -17.07 0.53 -2.52
C PHE A 381 -15.73 -0.09 -2.11
N VAL A 382 -15.39 -1.17 -2.80
CA VAL A 382 -14.05 -1.75 -2.70
C VAL A 382 -13.08 -0.74 -3.29
N ASN A 383 -12.30 -0.08 -2.40
CA ASN A 383 -11.21 0.76 -2.87
C ASN A 383 -10.24 -0.13 -3.64
N ALA A 384 -10.17 0.06 -4.96
CA ALA A 384 -9.33 -0.74 -5.85
C ALA A 384 -7.87 -0.80 -5.36
N LEU A 385 -7.35 0.26 -4.72
CA LEU A 385 -6.00 0.32 -4.16
C LEU A 385 -5.77 -0.61 -2.95
N ARG A 386 -6.82 -1.22 -2.40
CA ARG A 386 -6.73 -2.14 -1.25
C ARG A 386 -7.04 -3.58 -1.62
N CYS A 387 -7.21 -3.89 -2.90
CA CYS A 387 -7.49 -5.25 -3.37
C CYS A 387 -6.21 -6.08 -3.52
N ASP A 388 -6.35 -7.38 -3.36
CA ASP A 388 -5.33 -8.34 -3.78
C ASP A 388 -5.46 -8.61 -5.27
N TYR A 389 -4.33 -8.65 -5.97
CA TYR A 389 -4.27 -8.83 -7.42
C TYR A 389 -3.43 -10.04 -7.79
N LYS A 390 -3.97 -10.89 -8.65
CA LYS A 390 -3.24 -12.03 -9.20
C LYS A 390 -3.34 -12.05 -10.72
N ARG A 391 -2.21 -11.92 -11.41
CA ARG A 391 -2.15 -12.07 -12.86
C ARG A 391 -2.47 -13.50 -13.27
N VAL A 392 -3.33 -13.63 -14.26
CA VAL A 392 -3.63 -14.90 -14.94
C VAL A 392 -3.51 -14.70 -16.44
N GLY A 393 -3.46 -15.76 -17.21
CA GLY A 393 -3.28 -15.66 -18.66
C GLY A 393 -4.30 -14.72 -19.30
N GLY A 394 -3.83 -13.58 -19.79
CA GLY A 394 -4.66 -12.57 -20.44
C GLY A 394 -5.59 -11.73 -19.53
N GLY A 395 -5.55 -11.93 -18.19
CA GLY A 395 -6.46 -11.27 -17.27
C GLY A 395 -5.86 -10.96 -15.90
N LEU A 396 -6.73 -10.50 -15.00
CA LEU A 396 -6.42 -10.17 -13.61
C LEU A 396 -7.55 -10.68 -12.72
N LEU A 397 -7.21 -11.49 -11.72
CA LEU A 397 -8.10 -11.78 -10.60
C LEU A 397 -7.97 -10.66 -9.58
N VAL A 398 -9.10 -10.19 -9.08
CA VAL A 398 -9.19 -9.11 -8.10
C VAL A 398 -10.08 -9.58 -6.97
N GLN A 399 -9.63 -9.45 -5.73
CA GLN A 399 -10.42 -9.77 -4.54
C GLN A 399 -10.18 -8.73 -3.45
N THR A 400 -11.13 -8.60 -2.53
CA THR A 400 -10.90 -7.85 -1.30
C THR A 400 -9.86 -8.58 -0.45
N PRO A 401 -9.04 -7.84 0.32
CA PRO A 401 -8.09 -8.48 1.22
C PRO A 401 -8.83 -9.35 2.25
N ASP A 402 -8.20 -10.43 2.67
CA ASP A 402 -8.69 -11.23 3.78
C ASP A 402 -8.54 -10.45 5.11
N SER A 403 -9.55 -9.65 5.44
CA SER A 403 -9.60 -8.85 6.67
C SER A 403 -10.26 -9.59 7.84
N GLY A 404 -10.79 -10.79 7.61
CA GLY A 404 -11.49 -11.56 8.63
C GLY A 404 -10.63 -11.83 9.86
N THR A 405 -11.14 -11.50 11.04
CA THR A 405 -10.55 -11.85 12.34
C THR A 405 -11.56 -12.60 13.16
N VAL A 406 -11.10 -13.61 13.88
CA VAL A 406 -11.94 -14.41 14.77
C VAL A 406 -11.47 -14.21 16.20
N GLY A 407 -12.38 -13.83 17.08
CA GLY A 407 -12.16 -13.71 18.52
C GLY A 407 -12.75 -14.89 19.29
N ALA A 408 -12.46 -14.97 20.59
CA ALA A 408 -12.90 -16.06 21.46
C ALA A 408 -14.43 -16.25 21.47
N ALA A 409 -15.20 -15.15 21.43
CA ALA A 409 -16.66 -15.19 21.44
C ALA A 409 -17.29 -15.79 20.16
N GLN A 410 -16.52 -15.86 19.05
CA GLN A 410 -16.99 -16.39 17.77
C GLN A 410 -16.67 -17.88 17.60
N LEU A 411 -15.87 -18.45 18.51
CA LEU A 411 -15.52 -19.87 18.44
C LEU A 411 -16.70 -20.74 18.88
N ARG A 412 -17.04 -21.72 18.06
CA ARG A 412 -18.07 -22.71 18.36
C ARG A 412 -17.40 -24.03 18.75
N VAL A 413 -17.48 -24.43 20.00
CA VAL A 413 -17.04 -25.76 20.45
C VAL A 413 -17.99 -26.80 19.87
N VAL A 414 -17.47 -27.82 19.20
CA VAL A 414 -18.26 -28.84 18.49
C VAL A 414 -18.07 -30.25 19.06
N THR A 415 -17.09 -30.47 19.94
CA THR A 415 -16.78 -31.74 20.60
C THR A 415 -17.29 -31.77 22.05
N GLN A 416 -17.34 -32.98 22.64
CA GLN A 416 -17.68 -33.19 24.04
C GLN A 416 -16.63 -32.54 24.96
N VAL A 417 -15.36 -32.70 24.65
CA VAL A 417 -14.26 -32.04 25.35
C VAL A 417 -14.20 -30.60 24.91
N LYS A 418 -14.09 -29.68 25.88
CA LYS A 418 -13.96 -28.25 25.64
C LYS A 418 -12.49 -27.81 25.84
N PRO A 419 -11.97 -26.88 25.04
CA PRO A 419 -10.64 -26.35 25.29
C PRO A 419 -10.60 -25.55 26.59
N THR A 420 -9.49 -25.66 27.33
CA THR A 420 -9.20 -24.79 28.47
C THR A 420 -8.97 -23.35 27.98
N PRO A 421 -9.05 -22.32 28.85
CA PRO A 421 -8.74 -20.94 28.47
C PRO A 421 -7.34 -20.79 27.83
N ALA A 422 -6.33 -21.45 28.37
CA ALA A 422 -4.98 -21.42 27.80
C ALA A 422 -4.91 -22.07 26.40
N GLN A 423 -5.59 -23.21 26.20
CA GLN A 423 -5.72 -23.82 24.89
C GLN A 423 -6.47 -22.93 23.90
N GLN A 424 -7.51 -22.20 24.37
CA GLN A 424 -8.25 -21.28 23.51
C GLN A 424 -7.39 -20.11 23.04
N ASP A 425 -6.53 -19.56 23.90
CA ASP A 425 -5.56 -18.52 23.52
C ASP A 425 -4.55 -19.05 22.49
N ASP A 426 -4.02 -20.25 22.70
CA ASP A 426 -3.09 -20.89 21.76
C ASP A 426 -3.77 -21.26 20.43
N LEU A 427 -5.06 -21.69 20.44
CA LEU A 427 -5.84 -21.94 19.21
C LEU A 427 -6.01 -20.66 18.40
N LEU A 428 -6.36 -19.54 19.05
CA LEU A 428 -6.48 -18.25 18.37
C LEU A 428 -5.14 -17.73 17.86
N PHE A 429 -4.06 -17.97 18.60
CA PHE A 429 -2.71 -17.67 18.13
C PHE A 429 -2.36 -18.50 16.88
N ALA A 430 -2.54 -19.81 16.94
CA ALA A 430 -2.29 -20.71 15.82
C ALA A 430 -3.13 -20.37 14.58
N TRP A 431 -4.40 -19.98 14.80
CA TRP A 431 -5.32 -19.55 13.75
C TRP A 431 -4.82 -18.29 13.02
N ARG A 432 -4.35 -17.29 13.77
CA ARG A 432 -3.76 -16.08 13.19
C ARG A 432 -2.51 -16.39 12.36
N VAL A 433 -1.67 -17.31 12.81
CA VAL A 433 -0.49 -17.74 12.05
C VAL A 433 -0.90 -18.49 10.79
N ALA A 434 -1.85 -19.42 10.89
CA ALA A 434 -2.31 -20.25 9.76
C ALA A 434 -2.83 -19.40 8.59
N LYS A 435 -3.46 -18.27 8.85
CA LYS A 435 -3.89 -17.26 7.85
C LYS A 435 -2.75 -16.79 6.94
N TYR A 436 -1.51 -16.74 7.43
CA TYR A 436 -0.33 -16.27 6.67
C TYR A 436 0.52 -17.41 6.12
N VAL A 437 0.14 -18.65 6.34
CA VAL A 437 0.81 -19.84 5.81
C VAL A 437 0.13 -20.26 4.52
N LYS A 438 0.92 -20.58 3.49
CA LYS A 438 0.38 -21.06 2.21
C LYS A 438 -0.39 -22.37 2.37
N SER A 439 -1.55 -22.44 1.72
CA SER A 439 -2.48 -23.60 1.74
C SER A 439 -1.89 -24.83 1.05
N ASN A 440 -2.16 -26.07 1.47
CA ASN A 440 -2.82 -26.37 2.73
C ASN A 440 -1.87 -26.10 3.90
N ALA A 441 -2.38 -25.48 4.97
CA ALA A 441 -1.60 -25.08 6.13
C ALA A 441 -2.03 -25.85 7.39
N ILE A 442 -1.05 -26.39 8.12
CA ILE A 442 -1.22 -26.90 9.49
C ILE A 442 -0.16 -26.27 10.38
N VAL A 443 -0.62 -25.66 11.48
CA VAL A 443 0.23 -24.99 12.46
C VAL A 443 0.01 -25.59 13.83
N PHE A 444 1.04 -26.24 14.40
CA PHE A 444 1.06 -26.63 15.80
C PHE A 444 1.57 -25.47 16.65
N ALA A 445 0.90 -25.22 17.76
CA ALA A 445 1.27 -24.15 18.69
C ALA A 445 1.06 -24.54 20.16
N GLY A 446 1.70 -23.81 21.04
CA GLY A 446 1.56 -23.93 22.48
C GLY A 446 2.31 -22.82 23.20
N SER A 447 1.73 -22.29 24.26
CA SER A 447 2.32 -21.21 25.06
C SER A 447 2.72 -19.97 24.24
N GLY A 448 1.84 -19.56 23.29
CA GLY A 448 2.01 -18.36 22.48
C GLY A 448 3.12 -18.45 21.44
N ARG A 449 3.54 -19.66 21.02
CA ARG A 449 4.51 -19.85 19.95
C ARG A 449 4.13 -21.00 19.01
N THR A 450 4.63 -20.96 17.79
CA THR A 450 4.59 -22.09 16.88
C THR A 450 5.56 -23.20 17.34
N LEU A 451 5.14 -24.44 17.18
CA LEU A 451 5.95 -25.62 17.46
C LEU A 451 6.31 -26.38 16.17
N GLY A 452 5.48 -26.27 15.15
CA GLY A 452 5.72 -26.85 13.84
C GLY A 452 4.76 -26.25 12.82
N VAL A 453 5.26 -25.97 11.61
CA VAL A 453 4.49 -25.39 10.50
C VAL A 453 4.64 -26.28 9.26
N GLY A 454 3.52 -26.73 8.72
CA GLY A 454 3.42 -27.38 7.41
C GLY A 454 2.67 -26.47 6.45
N ALA A 455 3.30 -26.12 5.33
CA ALA A 455 2.85 -25.11 4.40
C ALA A 455 2.84 -25.62 2.96
N GLY A 456 1.88 -25.15 2.17
CA GLY A 456 1.90 -25.28 0.71
C GLY A 456 1.82 -26.70 0.16
N GLN A 457 1.19 -27.62 0.90
CA GLN A 457 1.07 -29.00 0.47
C GLN A 457 -0.27 -29.26 -0.23
N MET A 458 -0.26 -30.24 -1.15
CA MET A 458 -1.48 -30.64 -1.87
C MET A 458 -2.48 -31.37 -0.96
N SER A 459 -2.03 -31.96 0.15
CA SER A 459 -2.91 -32.56 1.15
C SER A 459 -2.66 -32.03 2.57
N ARG A 460 -3.72 -31.97 3.39
CA ARG A 460 -3.60 -31.59 4.82
C ARG A 460 -2.82 -32.61 5.62
N VAL A 461 -2.95 -33.87 5.26
CA VAL A 461 -2.20 -35.00 5.86
C VAL A 461 -0.70 -34.76 5.74
N ASP A 462 -0.23 -34.34 4.55
CA ASP A 462 1.19 -34.07 4.31
C ASP A 462 1.65 -32.82 5.06
N SER A 463 0.83 -31.75 5.07
CA SER A 463 1.13 -30.57 5.89
C SER A 463 1.27 -30.91 7.37
N ALA A 464 0.37 -31.77 7.91
CA ALA A 464 0.43 -32.20 9.30
C ALA A 464 1.71 -33.03 9.58
N ARG A 465 2.06 -33.95 8.70
CA ARG A 465 3.28 -34.76 8.79
C ARG A 465 4.55 -33.92 8.74
N ILE A 466 4.61 -32.95 7.81
CA ILE A 466 5.73 -32.02 7.67
C ILE A 466 5.88 -31.16 8.92
N ALA A 467 4.77 -30.60 9.45
CA ALA A 467 4.80 -29.83 10.68
C ALA A 467 5.33 -30.64 11.86
N ALA A 468 4.85 -31.89 12.03
CA ALA A 468 5.30 -32.80 13.08
C ALA A 468 6.79 -33.19 12.92
N MET A 469 7.22 -33.49 11.69
CA MET A 469 8.62 -33.78 11.38
C MET A 469 9.55 -32.61 11.73
N LYS A 470 9.16 -31.38 11.37
CA LYS A 470 9.95 -30.19 11.69
C LYS A 470 10.03 -29.94 13.18
N ALA A 471 8.93 -30.08 13.92
CA ALA A 471 8.91 -29.97 15.37
C ALA A 471 9.90 -30.98 16.01
N LYS A 472 9.83 -32.25 15.60
CA LYS A 472 10.74 -33.30 16.04
C LYS A 472 12.20 -32.96 15.73
N SER A 473 12.48 -32.46 14.53
CA SER A 473 13.84 -32.09 14.11
C SER A 473 14.39 -30.91 14.92
N ALA A 474 13.52 -30.00 15.37
CA ALA A 474 13.85 -28.88 16.26
C ALA A 474 13.91 -29.27 17.75
N GLY A 475 13.66 -30.54 18.09
CA GLY A 475 13.62 -31.03 19.48
C GLY A 475 12.40 -30.52 20.27
N LEU A 476 11.33 -30.11 19.59
CA LEU A 476 10.10 -29.62 20.22
C LEU A 476 9.08 -30.73 20.38
N ALA A 477 8.50 -30.84 21.58
CA ALA A 477 7.43 -31.79 21.87
C ALA A 477 6.07 -31.20 21.40
N LEU A 478 5.29 -32.02 20.69
CA LEU A 478 3.92 -31.66 20.30
C LEU A 478 2.86 -32.20 21.29
N ALA A 479 3.25 -33.04 22.25
CA ALA A 479 2.34 -33.53 23.26
C ALA A 479 1.74 -32.37 24.07
N GLY A 480 0.42 -32.29 24.11
CA GLY A 480 -0.31 -31.20 24.76
C GLY A 480 -0.43 -29.91 23.95
N SER A 481 0.07 -29.86 22.72
CA SER A 481 -0.08 -28.73 21.82
C SER A 481 -1.50 -28.55 21.30
N VAL A 482 -1.76 -27.41 20.65
CA VAL A 482 -2.94 -27.19 19.82
C VAL A 482 -2.57 -27.17 18.35
N ALA A 483 -3.54 -27.38 17.46
CA ALA A 483 -3.29 -27.27 16.01
C ALA A 483 -4.37 -26.43 15.33
N ALA A 484 -3.94 -25.62 14.32
CA ALA A 484 -4.82 -24.89 13.43
C ALA A 484 -4.70 -25.42 12.00
N SER A 485 -5.84 -25.51 11.31
CA SER A 485 -5.95 -25.81 9.89
C SER A 485 -6.61 -24.62 9.18
N ASP A 486 -6.02 -24.10 8.11
CA ASP A 486 -6.52 -22.96 7.33
C ASP A 486 -7.90 -23.17 6.70
N ALA A 487 -8.31 -24.42 6.51
CA ALA A 487 -9.64 -24.85 6.07
C ALA A 487 -10.07 -26.14 6.76
N PHE A 488 -11.28 -26.62 6.44
CA PHE A 488 -11.83 -27.82 7.08
C PHE A 488 -11.03 -29.09 6.74
N PHE A 489 -11.08 -30.08 7.62
CA PHE A 489 -10.62 -31.44 7.32
C PHE A 489 -11.68 -32.14 6.47
N PRO A 490 -11.33 -32.59 5.22
CA PRO A 490 -12.30 -33.25 4.36
C PRO A 490 -12.63 -34.67 4.83
N PHE A 491 -11.72 -35.30 5.60
CA PHE A 491 -11.80 -36.64 6.15
C PHE A 491 -11.11 -36.67 7.52
N ARG A 492 -11.38 -37.72 8.30
CA ARG A 492 -10.77 -37.90 9.62
C ARG A 492 -9.25 -38.08 9.61
N ASP A 493 -8.67 -38.58 8.49
CA ASP A 493 -7.26 -38.90 8.36
C ASP A 493 -6.32 -37.73 8.67
N GLY A 494 -6.68 -36.53 8.25
CA GLY A 494 -5.93 -35.32 8.59
C GLY A 494 -5.94 -35.00 10.08
N LEU A 495 -7.10 -35.15 10.74
CA LEU A 495 -7.24 -35.01 12.18
C LEU A 495 -6.48 -36.10 12.92
N ASP A 496 -6.58 -37.35 12.45
CA ASP A 496 -5.88 -38.48 13.07
C ASP A 496 -4.37 -38.23 13.11
N VAL A 497 -3.75 -37.75 12.04
CA VAL A 497 -2.32 -37.40 12.01
C VAL A 497 -1.99 -36.28 13.01
N VAL A 498 -2.84 -35.24 13.11
CA VAL A 498 -2.66 -34.16 14.07
C VAL A 498 -2.74 -34.67 15.50
N ALA A 499 -3.68 -35.56 15.78
CA ALA A 499 -3.86 -36.21 17.07
C ALA A 499 -2.69 -37.11 17.44
N ASP A 500 -2.23 -37.98 16.48
CA ASP A 500 -1.08 -38.87 16.67
C ASP A 500 0.22 -38.10 16.94
N ALA A 501 0.32 -36.88 16.43
CA ALA A 501 1.45 -35.99 16.72
C ALA A 501 1.40 -35.40 18.16
N GLY A 502 0.26 -35.46 18.84
CA GLY A 502 0.12 -35.10 20.25
C GLY A 502 -0.72 -33.82 20.50
N ALA A 503 -1.42 -33.30 19.49
CA ALA A 503 -2.35 -32.18 19.71
C ALA A 503 -3.56 -32.61 20.56
N VAL A 504 -3.95 -31.75 21.49
CA VAL A 504 -5.10 -31.97 22.40
C VAL A 504 -6.29 -31.04 22.08
N ALA A 505 -6.09 -30.08 21.21
CA ALA A 505 -7.14 -29.20 20.72
C ALA A 505 -6.88 -28.76 19.28
N VAL A 506 -7.96 -28.56 18.51
CA VAL A 506 -7.91 -28.20 17.09
C VAL A 506 -8.87 -27.07 16.77
N ILE A 507 -8.42 -26.11 15.94
CA ILE A 507 -9.24 -25.05 15.37
C ILE A 507 -9.27 -25.17 13.85
N GLN A 508 -10.47 -25.10 13.28
CA GLN A 508 -10.74 -25.15 11.84
C GLN A 508 -12.06 -24.41 11.52
N PRO A 509 -12.34 -24.07 10.26
CA PRO A 509 -13.59 -23.38 9.92
C PRO A 509 -14.86 -24.21 10.05
N GLY A 510 -14.80 -25.54 9.85
CA GLY A 510 -15.97 -26.37 9.61
C GLY A 510 -16.57 -26.15 8.22
N GLY A 511 -17.74 -26.75 7.96
CA GLY A 511 -18.46 -26.63 6.69
C GLY A 511 -18.16 -27.76 5.67
N SER A 512 -17.52 -28.84 6.10
CA SER A 512 -17.39 -30.08 5.33
C SER A 512 -18.68 -30.89 5.36
N LEU A 513 -19.00 -31.59 4.29
CA LEU A 513 -20.06 -32.61 4.30
C LEU A 513 -19.78 -33.74 5.29
N ARG A 514 -18.55 -33.86 5.76
CA ARG A 514 -18.09 -34.90 6.70
C ARG A 514 -17.67 -34.33 8.05
N ASP A 515 -18.18 -33.16 8.42
CA ASP A 515 -17.90 -32.56 9.73
C ASP A 515 -18.25 -33.49 10.88
N GLU A 516 -19.39 -34.23 10.79
CA GLU A 516 -19.80 -35.22 11.79
C GLU A 516 -18.78 -36.37 11.96
N GLU A 517 -18.19 -36.86 10.88
CA GLU A 517 -17.13 -37.88 10.91
C GLU A 517 -15.88 -37.35 11.62
N VAL A 518 -15.49 -36.11 11.31
CA VAL A 518 -14.29 -35.49 11.88
C VAL A 518 -14.52 -35.13 13.36
N ILE A 519 -15.70 -34.66 13.72
CA ILE A 519 -16.08 -34.39 15.12
C ILE A 519 -16.07 -35.71 15.92
N ALA A 520 -16.70 -36.79 15.40
CA ALA A 520 -16.70 -38.09 16.06
C ALA A 520 -15.27 -38.60 16.29
N ALA A 521 -14.38 -38.46 15.29
CA ALA A 521 -12.98 -38.83 15.43
C ALA A 521 -12.24 -38.01 16.50
N ALA A 522 -12.57 -36.71 16.64
CA ALA A 522 -12.03 -35.86 17.71
C ALA A 522 -12.53 -36.30 19.11
N ASP A 523 -13.82 -36.65 19.22
CA ASP A 523 -14.41 -37.17 20.46
C ASP A 523 -13.82 -38.54 20.85
N GLU A 524 -13.66 -39.47 19.89
CA GLU A 524 -13.00 -40.75 20.11
C GLU A 524 -11.58 -40.61 20.69
N ARG A 525 -10.88 -39.55 20.30
CA ARG A 525 -9.50 -39.26 20.74
C ARG A 525 -9.42 -38.33 21.94
N GLY A 526 -10.55 -37.86 22.45
CA GLY A 526 -10.60 -36.92 23.56
C GLY A 526 -10.02 -35.52 23.25
N ILE A 527 -10.08 -35.09 21.97
CA ILE A 527 -9.55 -33.81 21.48
C ILE A 527 -10.67 -32.78 21.49
N ALA A 528 -10.38 -31.58 22.01
CA ALA A 528 -11.26 -30.43 21.87
C ALA A 528 -11.22 -29.90 20.43
N MET A 529 -12.38 -29.62 19.83
CA MET A 529 -12.45 -28.99 18.50
C MET A 529 -13.33 -27.76 18.52
N VAL A 530 -12.83 -26.69 17.90
CA VAL A 530 -13.58 -25.44 17.71
C VAL A 530 -13.67 -25.07 16.24
N PHE A 531 -14.83 -24.56 15.84
CA PHE A 531 -15.10 -24.03 14.51
C PHE A 531 -15.10 -22.50 14.51
N THR A 532 -14.50 -21.91 13.47
CA THR A 532 -14.44 -20.45 13.25
C THR A 532 -15.52 -19.96 12.31
N GLY A 533 -16.09 -20.82 11.46
CA GLY A 533 -17.00 -20.44 10.37
C GLY A 533 -16.36 -19.66 9.20
N VAL A 534 -15.08 -19.34 9.30
CA VAL A 534 -14.32 -18.60 8.28
C VAL A 534 -13.05 -19.38 7.94
N ARG A 535 -12.73 -19.54 6.66
CA ARG A 535 -11.45 -20.12 6.19
C ARG A 535 -10.49 -19.04 5.71
N HIS A 536 -9.19 -19.35 5.73
CA HIS A 536 -8.12 -18.45 5.29
C HIS A 536 -7.21 -19.12 4.25
N PHE A 537 -7.69 -19.29 3.02
CA PHE A 537 -6.83 -19.78 1.95
C PHE A 537 -5.85 -18.71 1.47
N ARG A 538 -4.58 -19.09 1.33
CA ARG A 538 -3.51 -18.28 0.77
C ARG A 538 -2.68 -19.09 -0.24
N HIS A 539 -2.69 -18.70 -1.49
CA HIS A 539 -1.97 -19.38 -2.58
C HIS A 539 -0.84 -18.53 -3.16
#